data_d7335c94566e34b4977119191c520718
#
_entry.id   d7335c94566e34b4977119191c520718
#
_cell.length_a   1.000
_cell.length_b   1.000
_cell.length_c   1.000
_cell.angle_alpha   90.00
_cell.angle_beta   90.00
_cell.angle_gamma   90.00
#
_symmetry.space_group_name_H-M   'P 1'
#
loop_
_entity.id
_entity.type
_entity.pdbx_description
1 polymer ?
#
loop_
_entity_poly.entity_id
_entity_poly.type
_entity_poly.pdbx_seq_one_letter_code
_entity_poly.pdbx_strand_id
1 'polypeptide(L)'
;LELPQKSAALSPTCTLGELIHNRQVVEELAGQGVTVIERPEDAPAGTAVVIRSHGVGPQVYDTLRAQGSPVIDATCPFVKRIHQIAAEVPENGLLLLAGRREHPEVQGMLGYCRGPDMVFSSAEELQDLLAFQPSDGNIPVILAAQTTFSLREWEKILFFAKKVCTNLKVFDTICRATIERQSEAETLAQ
;
A
#
# COMPACT_ATOMS: atom_id res chain seq x y z
N LEU A 1 -16.19 -8.93 2.22
CA LEU A 1 -17.30 -8.70 1.28
C LEU A 1 -18.58 -8.17 1.91
N GLU A 2 -18.82 -8.39 3.22
CA GLU A 2 -20.03 -7.92 3.90
C GLU A 2 -20.17 -6.39 4.02
N LEU A 3 -19.08 -5.64 4.08
CA LEU A 3 -19.11 -4.18 4.28
C LEU A 3 -19.80 -3.42 3.15
N PRO A 4 -19.44 -3.63 1.85
CA PRO A 4 -20.11 -2.94 0.74
C PRO A 4 -21.58 -3.32 0.61
N GLN A 5 -21.93 -4.58 0.83
CA GLN A 5 -23.32 -5.08 0.75
C GLN A 5 -24.19 -4.46 1.83
N LYS A 6 -23.70 -4.37 3.07
CA LYS A 6 -24.45 -3.72 4.18
C LYS A 6 -24.65 -2.23 3.92
N SER A 7 -23.65 -1.55 3.34
CA SER A 7 -23.73 -0.13 3.01
C SER A 7 -24.71 0.13 1.85
N ALA A 8 -24.68 -0.66 0.79
CA ALA A 8 -25.58 -0.53 -0.35
C ALA A 8 -27.06 -0.74 0.00
N ALA A 9 -27.36 -1.57 1.02
CA ALA A 9 -28.72 -1.77 1.51
C ALA A 9 -29.28 -0.54 2.26
N LEU A 10 -28.42 0.38 2.71
CA LEU A 10 -28.80 1.55 3.51
C LEU A 10 -28.66 2.87 2.75
N SER A 11 -27.76 2.96 1.75
CA SER A 11 -27.45 4.17 0.98
C SER A 11 -26.75 3.79 -0.32
N PRO A 12 -26.82 4.64 -1.36
CA PRO A 12 -25.98 4.46 -2.56
C PRO A 12 -24.52 4.30 -2.15
N THR A 13 -23.85 3.31 -2.73
CA THR A 13 -22.47 2.95 -2.34
C THR A 13 -21.62 2.76 -3.59
N CYS A 14 -20.38 3.26 -3.55
CA CYS A 14 -19.36 2.96 -4.53
C CYS A 14 -18.05 2.49 -3.87
N THR A 15 -17.19 1.84 -4.63
CA THR A 15 -15.85 1.44 -4.18
C THR A 15 -14.81 2.23 -4.96
N LEU A 16 -13.79 2.72 -4.28
CA LEU A 16 -12.66 3.40 -4.93
C LEU A 16 -11.66 2.35 -5.42
N GLY A 17 -11.73 2.08 -6.72
CA GLY A 17 -11.12 0.93 -7.38
C GLY A 17 -11.83 -0.39 -7.05
N GLU A 18 -11.51 -1.45 -7.78
CA GLU A 18 -12.05 -2.78 -7.53
C GLU A 18 -11.73 -3.25 -6.10
N LEU A 19 -12.75 -3.67 -5.37
CA LEU A 19 -12.60 -4.14 -3.98
C LEU A 19 -11.68 -5.36 -3.89
N ILE A 20 -11.78 -6.24 -4.88
CA ILE A 20 -11.01 -7.47 -5.02
C ILE A 20 -10.81 -7.77 -6.51
N HIS A 21 -9.67 -8.35 -6.88
CA HIS A 21 -9.37 -8.79 -8.24
C HIS A 21 -10.11 -10.10 -8.59
N ASN A 22 -11.44 -10.05 -8.53
CA ASN A 22 -12.32 -11.16 -8.90
C ASN A 22 -13.55 -10.59 -9.63
N ARG A 23 -13.60 -10.78 -10.96
CA ARG A 23 -14.62 -10.25 -11.82
C ARG A 23 -16.04 -10.67 -11.40
N GLN A 24 -16.23 -11.92 -10.98
CA GLN A 24 -17.55 -12.43 -10.57
C GLN A 24 -18.07 -11.67 -9.34
N VAL A 25 -17.20 -11.39 -8.38
CA VAL A 25 -17.54 -10.61 -7.18
C VAL A 25 -17.86 -9.16 -7.53
N VAL A 26 -17.10 -8.55 -8.45
CA VAL A 26 -17.37 -7.19 -8.92
C VAL A 26 -18.72 -7.11 -9.61
N GLU A 27 -19.04 -8.08 -10.49
CA GLU A 27 -20.34 -8.17 -11.20
C GLU A 27 -21.51 -8.40 -10.21
N GLU A 28 -21.32 -9.25 -9.19
CA GLU A 28 -22.31 -9.48 -8.13
C GLU A 28 -22.60 -8.19 -7.35
N LEU A 29 -21.57 -7.47 -6.94
CA LEU A 29 -21.70 -6.19 -6.23
C LEU A 29 -22.38 -5.13 -7.12
N ALA A 30 -22.05 -5.08 -8.41
CA ALA A 30 -22.70 -4.19 -9.36
C ALA A 30 -24.20 -4.50 -9.49
N GLY A 31 -24.58 -5.79 -9.51
CA GLY A 31 -25.98 -6.24 -9.48
C GLY A 31 -26.73 -5.82 -8.21
N GLN A 32 -26.02 -5.54 -7.11
CA GLN A 32 -26.56 -5.02 -5.85
C GLN A 32 -26.52 -3.48 -5.76
N GLY A 33 -26.13 -2.79 -6.84
CA GLY A 33 -26.09 -1.33 -6.89
C GLY A 33 -24.78 -0.70 -6.38
N VAL A 34 -23.73 -1.50 -6.15
CA VAL A 34 -22.39 -0.98 -5.81
C VAL A 34 -21.64 -0.70 -7.10
N THR A 35 -21.23 0.54 -7.31
CA THR A 35 -20.44 0.96 -8.48
C THR A 35 -18.96 1.09 -8.16
N VAL A 36 -18.09 0.87 -9.14
CA VAL A 36 -16.65 1.12 -9.02
C VAL A 36 -16.33 2.48 -9.60
N ILE A 37 -15.60 3.30 -8.86
CA ILE A 37 -15.05 4.58 -9.32
C ILE A 37 -13.52 4.53 -9.26
N GLU A 38 -12.84 5.24 -10.16
CA GLU A 38 -11.37 5.24 -10.21
C GLU A 38 -10.75 6.39 -9.44
N ARG A 39 -11.46 7.50 -9.31
CA ARG A 39 -10.99 8.71 -8.63
C ARG A 39 -12.01 9.16 -7.58
N PRO A 40 -11.56 9.72 -6.45
CA PRO A 40 -12.47 10.18 -5.39
C PRO A 40 -13.45 11.27 -5.89
N GLU A 41 -13.03 12.08 -6.88
CA GLU A 41 -13.85 13.13 -7.48
C GLU A 41 -15.06 12.58 -8.26
N ASP A 42 -14.99 11.32 -8.70
CA ASP A 42 -16.07 10.68 -9.46
C ASP A 42 -17.19 10.15 -8.55
N ALA A 43 -17.05 10.28 -7.23
CA ALA A 43 -18.07 9.85 -6.28
C ALA A 43 -19.33 10.74 -6.40
N PRO A 44 -20.52 10.15 -6.68
CA PRO A 44 -21.76 10.93 -6.72
C PRO A 44 -22.07 11.53 -5.35
N ALA A 45 -22.66 12.74 -5.32
CA ALA A 45 -22.99 13.42 -4.09
C ALA A 45 -23.86 12.54 -3.16
N GLY A 46 -23.51 12.47 -1.88
CA GLY A 46 -24.24 11.69 -0.88
C GLY A 46 -24.03 10.17 -0.96
N THR A 47 -23.14 9.70 -1.86
CA THR A 47 -22.81 8.28 -1.99
C THR A 47 -21.73 7.90 -0.98
N ALA A 48 -21.90 6.77 -0.29
CA ALA A 48 -20.87 6.22 0.58
C ALA A 48 -19.73 5.61 -0.25
N VAL A 49 -18.48 5.92 0.12
CA VAL A 49 -17.29 5.43 -0.59
C VAL A 49 -16.55 4.42 0.26
N VAL A 50 -16.39 3.21 -0.26
CA VAL A 50 -15.60 2.14 0.39
C VAL A 50 -14.16 2.22 -0.11
N ILE A 51 -13.22 2.41 0.80
CA ILE A 51 -11.78 2.31 0.53
C ILE A 51 -11.40 0.82 0.58
N ARG A 52 -10.83 0.31 -0.50
CA ARG A 52 -10.40 -1.08 -0.63
C ARG A 52 -9.25 -1.44 0.32
N SER A 53 -8.94 -2.74 0.42
CA SER A 53 -7.90 -3.27 1.32
C SER A 53 -6.49 -2.71 1.12
N HIS A 54 -6.17 -2.23 -0.08
CA HIS A 54 -4.88 -1.61 -0.42
C HIS A 54 -4.67 -0.23 0.22
N GLY A 55 -5.74 0.37 0.75
CA GLY A 55 -5.68 1.73 1.29
C GLY A 55 -5.47 2.79 0.23
N VAL A 56 -5.42 4.03 0.66
CA VAL A 56 -5.18 5.23 -0.16
C VAL A 56 -4.39 6.26 0.65
N GLY A 57 -3.79 7.24 -0.02
CA GLY A 57 -3.12 8.36 0.63
C GLY A 57 -4.12 9.31 1.32
N PRO A 58 -3.65 10.16 2.27
CA PRO A 58 -4.50 11.05 3.06
C PRO A 58 -5.29 12.05 2.20
N GLN A 59 -4.77 12.48 1.06
CA GLN A 59 -5.42 13.42 0.14
C GLN A 59 -6.77 12.90 -0.35
N VAL A 60 -6.90 11.58 -0.54
CA VAL A 60 -8.16 10.94 -0.95
C VAL A 60 -9.24 11.12 0.10
N TYR A 61 -8.87 10.92 1.38
CA TYR A 61 -9.81 11.14 2.49
C TYR A 61 -10.25 12.61 2.58
N ASP A 62 -9.33 13.55 2.34
CA ASP A 62 -9.63 14.97 2.38
C ASP A 62 -10.57 15.36 1.24
N THR A 63 -10.36 14.83 0.03
CA THR A 63 -11.26 15.04 -1.11
C THR A 63 -12.67 14.51 -0.81
N LEU A 64 -12.79 13.27 -0.37
CA LEU A 64 -14.08 12.65 -0.04
C LEU A 64 -14.80 13.39 1.10
N ARG A 65 -14.06 13.84 2.11
CA ARG A 65 -14.60 14.62 3.22
C ARG A 65 -15.10 15.98 2.75
N ALA A 66 -14.37 16.67 1.86
CA ALA A 66 -14.77 17.95 1.29
C ALA A 66 -16.05 17.84 0.45
N GLN A 67 -16.28 16.69 -0.20
CA GLN A 67 -17.50 16.39 -0.96
C GLN A 67 -18.69 15.96 -0.06
N GLY A 68 -18.47 15.77 1.25
CA GLY A 68 -19.49 15.26 2.16
C GLY A 68 -19.83 13.78 1.95
N SER A 69 -18.96 13.02 1.28
CA SER A 69 -19.14 11.58 1.06
C SER A 69 -18.80 10.79 2.31
N PRO A 70 -19.72 9.96 2.85
CA PRO A 70 -19.40 9.05 3.94
C PRO A 70 -18.30 8.06 3.50
N VAL A 71 -17.27 7.87 4.32
CA VAL A 71 -16.16 6.97 4.01
C VAL A 71 -16.21 5.72 4.86
N ILE A 72 -16.18 4.56 4.21
CA ILE A 72 -16.05 3.24 4.84
C ILE A 72 -14.65 2.73 4.56
N ASP A 73 -13.76 2.83 5.53
CA ASP A 73 -12.37 2.44 5.37
C ASP A 73 -12.15 0.96 5.65
N ALA A 74 -12.11 0.16 4.56
CA ALA A 74 -11.80 -1.26 4.58
C ALA A 74 -10.31 -1.57 4.36
N THR A 75 -9.42 -0.61 4.55
CA THR A 75 -7.96 -0.82 4.44
C THR A 75 -7.51 -1.92 5.40
N CYS A 76 -6.75 -2.87 4.88
CA CYS A 76 -6.18 -3.95 5.69
C CYS A 76 -5.32 -3.40 6.84
N PRO A 77 -5.46 -3.94 8.08
CA PRO A 77 -4.67 -3.48 9.22
C PRO A 77 -3.15 -3.54 9.00
N PHE A 78 -2.66 -4.52 8.25
CA PHE A 78 -1.24 -4.60 7.88
C PHE A 78 -0.81 -3.43 6.98
N VAL A 79 -1.65 -3.04 6.02
CA VAL A 79 -1.41 -1.87 5.17
C VAL A 79 -1.46 -0.57 5.98
N LYS A 80 -2.45 -0.43 6.90
CA LYS A 80 -2.51 0.73 7.81
C LYS A 80 -1.24 0.88 8.64
N ARG A 81 -0.65 -0.23 9.11
CA ARG A 81 0.62 -0.20 9.83
C ARG A 81 1.75 0.39 8.98
N ILE A 82 1.80 0.05 7.68
CA ILE A 82 2.85 0.59 6.80
C ILE A 82 2.60 2.08 6.52
N HIS A 83 1.35 2.51 6.39
CA HIS A 83 1.02 3.94 6.31
C HIS A 83 1.57 4.71 7.52
N GLN A 84 1.44 4.16 8.73
CA GLN A 84 2.00 4.74 9.94
C GLN A 84 3.53 4.80 9.91
N ILE A 85 4.18 3.72 9.46
CA ILE A 85 5.64 3.66 9.28
C ILE A 85 6.11 4.72 8.27
N ALA A 86 5.43 4.86 7.13
CA ALA A 86 5.75 5.88 6.14
C ALA A 86 5.59 7.30 6.69
N ALA A 87 4.58 7.54 7.53
CA ALA A 87 4.36 8.82 8.20
C ALA A 87 5.41 9.15 9.28
N GLU A 88 6.15 8.15 9.79
CA GLU A 88 7.27 8.34 10.73
C GLU A 88 8.55 8.84 10.04
N VAL A 89 8.64 8.79 8.71
CA VAL A 89 9.81 9.28 7.96
C VAL A 89 9.88 10.80 8.13
N PRO A 90 10.96 11.34 8.74
CA PRO A 90 11.11 12.78 8.88
C PRO A 90 11.41 13.44 7.52
N GLU A 91 11.18 14.73 7.40
CA GLU A 91 11.39 15.48 6.15
C GLU A 91 12.83 15.37 5.61
N ASN A 92 13.82 15.25 6.51
CA ASN A 92 15.23 15.03 6.18
C ASN A 92 15.62 13.54 6.17
N GLY A 93 14.67 12.62 6.28
CA GLY A 93 14.88 11.18 6.22
C GLY A 93 14.67 10.62 4.82
N LEU A 94 14.80 9.31 4.67
CA LEU A 94 14.60 8.58 3.42
C LEU A 94 13.73 7.35 3.67
N LEU A 95 12.67 7.19 2.89
CA LEU A 95 11.91 5.94 2.80
C LEU A 95 12.47 5.07 1.67
N LEU A 96 12.99 3.91 2.02
CA LEU A 96 13.31 2.82 1.10
C LEU A 96 12.16 1.82 1.11
N LEU A 97 11.43 1.72 0.00
CA LEU A 97 10.23 0.87 -0.09
C LEU A 97 10.40 -0.20 -1.16
N ALA A 98 10.55 -1.45 -0.73
CA ALA A 98 10.58 -2.61 -1.61
C ALA A 98 9.16 -2.91 -2.13
N GLY A 99 8.93 -2.73 -3.43
CA GLY A 99 7.61 -2.88 -4.06
C GLY A 99 7.60 -2.39 -5.50
N ARG A 100 6.40 -2.24 -6.05
CA ARG A 100 6.20 -1.67 -7.38
C ARG A 100 5.53 -0.31 -7.25
N ARG A 101 6.16 0.75 -7.77
CA ARG A 101 5.70 2.14 -7.62
C ARG A 101 4.24 2.34 -8.08
N GLU A 102 3.83 1.67 -9.14
CA GLU A 102 2.48 1.80 -9.72
C GLU A 102 1.42 1.01 -8.93
N HIS A 103 1.84 0.17 -8.00
CA HIS A 103 0.88 -0.64 -7.23
C HIS A 103 0.07 0.25 -6.28
N PRO A 104 -1.28 0.09 -6.21
CA PRO A 104 -2.14 0.94 -5.37
C PRO A 104 -1.74 0.98 -3.89
N GLU A 105 -1.29 -0.14 -3.33
CA GLU A 105 -0.79 -0.21 -1.96
C GLU A 105 0.43 0.70 -1.76
N VAL A 106 1.39 0.63 -2.69
CA VAL A 106 2.59 1.48 -2.66
C VAL A 106 2.24 2.95 -2.83
N GLN A 107 1.36 3.29 -3.75
CA GLN A 107 0.86 4.67 -3.92
C GLN A 107 0.20 5.20 -2.64
N GLY A 108 -0.60 4.37 -1.97
CA GLY A 108 -1.19 4.71 -0.67
C GLY A 108 -0.12 5.02 0.38
N MET A 109 0.91 4.17 0.48
CA MET A 109 2.03 4.34 1.42
C MET A 109 2.81 5.64 1.17
N LEU A 110 3.17 5.90 -0.09
CA LEU A 110 3.92 7.10 -0.49
C LEU A 110 3.16 8.38 -0.14
N GLY A 111 1.83 8.37 -0.21
CA GLY A 111 0.99 9.50 0.19
C GLY A 111 1.13 9.91 1.66
N TYR A 112 1.62 9.04 2.54
CA TYR A 112 1.89 9.34 3.96
C TYR A 112 3.33 9.76 4.22
N CYS A 113 4.26 9.49 3.29
CA CYS A 113 5.66 9.86 3.47
C CYS A 113 5.85 11.37 3.34
N ARG A 114 6.57 11.99 4.27
CA ARG A 114 6.89 13.43 4.24
C ARG A 114 8.27 13.72 3.67
N GLY A 115 9.18 12.77 3.81
CA GLY A 115 10.54 12.85 3.28
C GLY A 115 10.65 12.28 1.86
N PRO A 116 11.85 12.32 1.28
CA PRO A 116 12.16 11.61 0.05
C PRO A 116 11.84 10.12 0.12
N ASP A 117 11.44 9.54 -1.00
CA ASP A 117 11.18 8.12 -1.15
C ASP A 117 11.95 7.50 -2.33
N MET A 118 12.31 6.23 -2.18
CA MET A 118 12.82 5.39 -3.24
C MET A 118 12.03 4.08 -3.24
N VAL A 119 11.43 3.76 -4.37
CA VAL A 119 10.74 2.48 -4.58
C VAL A 119 11.55 1.63 -5.53
N PHE A 120 11.76 0.37 -5.19
CA PHE A 120 12.55 -0.58 -5.96
C PHE A 120 11.97 -1.99 -5.82
N SER A 121 12.25 -2.85 -6.79
CA SER A 121 11.72 -4.21 -6.88
C SER A 121 12.78 -5.29 -6.65
N SER A 122 14.06 -4.92 -6.63
CA SER A 122 15.16 -5.86 -6.42
C SER A 122 16.33 -5.25 -5.65
N ALA A 123 17.25 -6.10 -5.18
CA ALA A 123 18.47 -5.66 -4.52
C ALA A 123 19.42 -4.93 -5.48
N GLU A 124 19.44 -5.34 -6.75
CA GLU A 124 20.23 -4.71 -7.81
C GLU A 124 19.71 -3.29 -8.08
N GLU A 125 18.39 -3.11 -8.20
CA GLU A 125 17.78 -1.80 -8.40
C GLU A 125 18.06 -0.85 -7.21
N LEU A 126 17.98 -1.37 -5.96
CA LEU A 126 18.38 -0.61 -4.78
C LEU A 126 19.85 -0.18 -4.84
N GLN A 127 20.73 -1.08 -5.27
CA GLN A 127 22.16 -0.78 -5.40
C GLN A 127 22.40 0.35 -6.40
N ASP A 128 21.74 0.31 -7.55
CA ASP A 128 21.85 1.35 -8.58
C ASP A 128 21.32 2.70 -8.06
N LEU A 129 20.16 2.71 -7.40
CA LEU A 129 19.59 3.93 -6.83
C LEU A 129 20.52 4.57 -5.77
N LEU A 130 21.11 3.77 -4.90
CA LEU A 130 22.00 4.28 -3.85
C LEU A 130 23.39 4.69 -4.37
N ALA A 131 23.84 4.15 -5.50
CA ALA A 131 25.11 4.56 -6.13
C ALA A 131 25.10 6.02 -6.59
N PHE A 132 23.94 6.59 -6.88
CA PHE A 132 23.77 7.98 -7.32
C PHE A 132 23.44 8.95 -6.18
N GLN A 133 23.31 8.48 -4.94
CA GLN A 133 23.04 9.35 -3.80
C GLN A 133 24.35 9.77 -3.12
N PRO A 134 24.54 11.07 -2.82
CA PRO A 134 25.61 11.48 -1.93
C PRO A 134 25.35 10.83 -0.56
N SER A 135 26.29 10.05 -0.10
CA SER A 135 26.25 9.43 1.22
C SER A 135 26.53 10.47 2.31
N ASP A 136 25.60 11.39 2.55
CA ASP A 136 25.60 12.12 3.81
C ASP A 136 25.18 11.14 4.89
N GLY A 137 26.13 10.35 5.37
CA GLY A 137 25.99 9.13 6.18
C GLY A 137 25.21 9.24 7.49
N ASN A 138 24.34 10.23 7.66
CA ASN A 138 23.63 10.49 8.92
C ASN A 138 22.13 10.78 8.78
N ILE A 139 21.55 10.62 7.57
CA ILE A 139 20.10 10.77 7.46
C ILE A 139 19.37 9.54 8.01
N PRO A 140 18.24 9.70 8.71
CA PRO A 140 17.40 8.56 9.11
C PRO A 140 16.85 7.83 7.87
N VAL A 141 17.08 6.52 7.79
CA VAL A 141 16.60 5.69 6.70
C VAL A 141 15.60 4.68 7.25
N ILE A 142 14.41 4.65 6.69
CA ILE A 142 13.38 3.65 7.00
C ILE A 142 13.27 2.71 5.79
N LEU A 143 13.40 1.41 6.04
CA LEU A 143 13.22 0.36 5.05
C LEU A 143 11.98 -0.47 5.37
N ALA A 144 11.08 -0.56 4.41
CA ALA A 144 9.85 -1.36 4.48
C ALA A 144 9.59 -2.07 3.15
N ALA A 145 8.63 -2.99 3.12
CA ALA A 145 8.22 -3.70 1.92
C ALA A 145 6.70 -3.62 1.72
N GLN A 146 6.25 -3.72 0.47
CA GLN A 146 4.88 -4.02 0.11
C GLN A 146 4.45 -5.34 0.76
N THR A 147 3.20 -5.45 1.25
CA THR A 147 2.74 -6.63 2.02
C THR A 147 2.83 -7.94 1.25
N THR A 148 2.83 -7.89 -0.08
CA THR A 148 2.90 -9.05 -0.98
C THR A 148 4.27 -9.22 -1.65
N PHE A 149 5.31 -8.59 -1.11
CA PHE A 149 6.65 -8.65 -1.68
C PHE A 149 7.27 -10.06 -1.58
N SER A 150 8.25 -10.37 -2.45
CA SER A 150 8.98 -11.64 -2.44
C SER A 150 9.89 -11.74 -1.20
N LEU A 151 9.75 -12.80 -0.41
CA LEU A 151 10.61 -13.06 0.74
C LEU A 151 12.07 -13.22 0.34
N ARG A 152 12.32 -14.02 -0.71
CA ARG A 152 13.67 -14.29 -1.22
C ARG A 152 14.37 -13.00 -1.64
N GLU A 153 13.65 -12.09 -2.29
CA GLU A 153 14.21 -10.81 -2.70
C GLU A 153 14.38 -9.84 -1.52
N TRP A 154 13.45 -9.89 -0.56
CA TRP A 154 13.54 -9.12 0.68
C TRP A 154 14.82 -9.44 1.48
N GLU A 155 15.18 -10.70 1.60
CA GLU A 155 16.41 -11.13 2.29
C GLU A 155 17.67 -10.56 1.64
N LYS A 156 17.76 -10.54 0.30
CA LYS A 156 18.88 -9.91 -0.43
C LYS A 156 18.93 -8.41 -0.19
N ILE A 157 17.78 -7.74 -0.25
CA ILE A 157 17.64 -6.31 0.02
C ILE A 157 18.12 -5.99 1.44
N LEU A 158 17.67 -6.75 2.44
CA LEU A 158 18.09 -6.58 3.84
C LEU A 158 19.60 -6.72 4.00
N PHE A 159 20.18 -7.74 3.39
CA PHE A 159 21.61 -7.98 3.46
C PHE A 159 22.42 -6.81 2.86
N PHE A 160 21.98 -6.28 1.73
CA PHE A 160 22.64 -5.14 1.08
C PHE A 160 22.43 -3.84 1.87
N ALA A 161 21.17 -3.50 2.20
CA ALA A 161 20.84 -2.25 2.88
C ALA A 161 21.58 -2.10 4.22
N LYS A 162 21.70 -3.18 5.01
CA LYS A 162 22.44 -3.19 6.27
C LYS A 162 23.94 -2.94 6.13
N LYS A 163 24.50 -3.16 4.93
CA LYS A 163 25.93 -2.88 4.67
C LYS A 163 26.19 -1.43 4.28
N VAL A 164 25.22 -0.80 3.62
CA VAL A 164 25.44 0.53 3.01
C VAL A 164 24.76 1.67 3.78
N CYS A 165 23.72 1.39 4.55
CA CYS A 165 23.00 2.40 5.32
C CYS A 165 23.40 2.31 6.79
N THR A 166 23.98 3.39 7.34
CA THR A 166 24.46 3.44 8.73
C THR A 166 23.35 3.72 9.74
N ASN A 167 22.33 4.50 9.37
CA ASN A 167 21.20 4.88 10.22
C ASN A 167 19.90 4.27 9.70
N LEU A 168 19.89 2.92 9.61
CA LEU A 168 18.80 2.15 9.01
C LEU A 168 17.86 1.57 10.06
N LYS A 169 16.58 1.93 9.98
CA LYS A 169 15.49 1.28 10.72
C LYS A 169 14.71 0.39 9.76
N VAL A 170 14.70 -0.91 10.03
CA VAL A 170 14.02 -1.91 9.19
C VAL A 170 12.69 -2.28 9.82
N PHE A 171 11.65 -2.34 8.99
CA PHE A 171 10.33 -2.87 9.35
C PHE A 171 10.00 -4.06 8.47
N ASP A 172 9.80 -5.21 9.09
CA ASP A 172 9.29 -6.40 8.39
C ASP A 172 7.77 -6.25 8.21
N THR A 173 7.38 -5.92 6.99
CA THR A 173 6.00 -5.56 6.64
C THR A 173 5.33 -6.54 5.69
N ILE A 174 6.04 -7.58 5.25
CA ILE A 174 5.45 -8.66 4.44
C ILE A 174 4.42 -9.39 5.28
N CYS A 175 3.19 -9.51 4.79
CA CYS A 175 2.12 -10.08 5.60
C CYS A 175 2.26 -11.59 5.75
N ARG A 176 1.84 -12.12 6.92
CA ARG A 176 1.94 -13.54 7.22
C ARG A 176 1.27 -14.44 6.17
N ALA A 177 0.10 -14.04 5.66
CA ALA A 177 -0.58 -14.78 4.61
C ALA A 177 0.23 -14.86 3.30
N THR A 178 1.03 -13.82 2.98
CA THR A 178 1.96 -13.84 1.84
C THR A 178 3.10 -14.83 2.11
N ILE A 179 3.66 -14.81 3.31
CA ILE A 179 4.74 -15.72 3.73
C ILE A 179 4.27 -17.18 3.60
N GLU A 180 3.13 -17.50 4.19
CA GLU A 180 2.56 -18.84 4.17
C GLU A 180 2.32 -19.32 2.74
N ARG A 181 1.70 -18.50 1.88
CA ARG A 181 1.42 -18.83 0.48
C ARG A 181 2.70 -19.04 -0.36
N GLN A 182 3.72 -18.21 -0.18
CA GLN A 182 4.98 -18.35 -0.89
C GLN A 182 5.70 -19.64 -0.46
N SER A 183 5.77 -19.92 0.84
CA SER A 183 6.38 -21.14 1.38
C SER A 183 5.65 -22.41 0.91
N GLU A 184 4.33 -22.39 0.89
CA GLU A 184 3.50 -23.51 0.44
C GLU A 184 3.69 -23.76 -1.06
N ALA A 185 3.70 -22.70 -1.88
CA ALA A 185 3.97 -22.79 -3.32
C ALA A 185 5.37 -23.36 -3.62
N GLU A 186 6.39 -22.95 -2.86
CA GLU A 186 7.74 -23.50 -3.00
C GLU A 186 7.81 -24.99 -2.64
N THR A 187 7.07 -25.41 -1.61
CA THR A 187 6.99 -26.82 -1.22
C THR A 187 6.29 -27.68 -2.27
N LEU A 188 5.23 -27.14 -2.90
CA LEU A 188 4.49 -27.86 -3.94
C LEU A 188 5.23 -27.92 -5.29
N ALA A 189 6.19 -27.04 -5.52
CA ALA A 189 6.98 -26.99 -6.76
C ALA A 189 8.22 -27.91 -6.76
N GLN A 190 8.53 -28.58 -5.65
CA GLN A 190 9.62 -29.56 -5.49
C GLN A 190 9.13 -30.99 -5.78
#